data_57bc575b2b8d299f71a433f0e388338a
#
_entry.id   57bc575b2b8d299f71a433f0e388338a
#
_cell.length_a   1.000
_cell.length_b   1.000
_cell.length_c   1.000
_cell.angle_alpha   90.00
_cell.angle_beta   90.00
_cell.angle_gamma   90.00
#
_symmetry.space_group_name_H-M   'P 1'
#
loop_
_entity.id
_entity.type
_entity.pdbx_description
1 polymer ?
#
loop_
_entity_poly.entity_id
_entity_poly.type
_entity_poly.pdbx_seq_one_letter_code
_entity_poly.pdbx_strand_id
1 'polypeptide(L)'
;MRTKTRVTVHCLLAAVLATPLAAFPQSDSIRSRLAAPVTVKQGMLNVPALSPLWLLPEEAAKYNIKIDMVMFQRFADARTALASGDIQITAFGPQDISLAVGQGAKSLVGIAGVGSGNDCLLVRAGEDIKDWKSLPDKRIGVGAGSISWLKFAAAVQENGLKYNELKIVNIVGGGSNYLKAVQGKEIDMAVVWQPFCAQAIVDGYGAYPTIDHNRSKTVGGLISVLAVNRGFMEKNRDAVQRLVVSYLDVLAAARADSKRWATIYAEKAGLPQPVAQESIRTTRLDPVLPLESIKRISKFLSDNGVITRDVSGEISAHYTYEFLSKATGKSAEELGLKQ
;
A
#
# COMPACT_ATOMS: atom_id res chain seq x y z
N MET A 1 29.72 31.76 69.48
CA MET A 1 29.25 32.41 68.23
C MET A 1 29.35 31.41 67.12
N ARG A 2 28.21 30.81 66.60
CA ARG A 2 28.16 29.90 65.46
C ARG A 2 27.30 30.57 64.42
N THR A 3 27.93 30.99 63.33
CA THR A 3 27.32 31.62 62.20
C THR A 3 26.65 30.51 61.31
N LYS A 4 25.34 30.61 61.12
CA LYS A 4 24.57 29.70 60.16
C LYS A 4 24.54 30.37 58.82
N THR A 5 25.22 29.75 57.85
CA THR A 5 25.14 30.12 56.42
C THR A 5 23.88 29.49 55.82
N ARG A 6 22.95 30.29 55.36
CA ARG A 6 21.77 29.84 54.58
C ARG A 6 22.16 29.68 53.11
N VAL A 7 22.08 28.46 52.59
CA VAL A 7 22.21 28.17 51.17
C VAL A 7 20.81 28.28 50.57
N THR A 8 20.63 29.26 49.67
CA THR A 8 19.39 29.45 48.89
C THR A 8 19.51 28.65 47.61
N VAL A 9 18.72 27.57 47.50
CA VAL A 9 18.64 26.76 46.29
C VAL A 9 17.65 27.45 45.33
N HIS A 10 18.16 27.96 44.20
CA HIS A 10 17.31 28.46 43.11
C HIS A 10 16.91 27.27 42.24
N CYS A 11 15.63 26.89 42.32
CA CYS A 11 15.04 26.00 41.31
C CYS A 11 14.79 26.77 40.03
N LEU A 12 15.60 26.51 39.00
CA LEU A 12 15.32 26.93 37.63
C LEU A 12 14.23 26.00 37.08
N LEU A 13 13.00 26.51 36.97
CA LEU A 13 11.96 25.89 36.16
C LEU A 13 12.33 26.05 34.69
N ALA A 14 12.78 24.99 34.03
CA ALA A 14 12.89 24.94 32.58
C ALA A 14 11.48 24.82 32.01
N ALA A 15 10.93 25.91 31.47
CA ALA A 15 9.72 25.91 30.67
C ALA A 15 10.02 25.19 29.35
N VAL A 16 9.55 23.96 29.21
CA VAL A 16 9.51 23.27 27.92
C VAL A 16 8.47 23.98 27.05
N LEU A 17 8.92 24.83 26.15
CA LEU A 17 8.11 25.41 25.09
C LEU A 17 7.71 24.27 24.14
N ALA A 18 6.51 23.72 24.34
CA ALA A 18 5.86 22.90 23.34
C ALA A 18 5.62 23.77 22.11
N THR A 19 6.47 23.62 21.08
CA THR A 19 6.21 24.18 19.76
C THR A 19 4.94 23.54 19.24
N PRO A 20 3.87 24.30 18.93
CA PRO A 20 2.72 23.73 18.25
C PRO A 20 3.20 23.21 16.90
N LEU A 21 2.86 21.93 16.56
CA LEU A 21 2.98 21.45 15.20
C LEU A 21 2.31 22.49 14.30
N ALA A 22 3.12 23.13 13.47
CA ALA A 22 2.63 24.11 12.52
C ALA A 22 1.59 23.43 11.64
N ALA A 23 0.31 23.78 11.82
CA ALA A 23 -0.72 23.50 10.86
C ALA A 23 -0.29 24.19 9.57
N PHE A 24 0.03 23.43 8.53
CA PHE A 24 0.38 23.98 7.23
C PHE A 24 -0.76 24.88 6.75
N PRO A 25 -0.49 26.06 6.20
CA PRO A 25 -1.52 26.90 5.62
C PRO A 25 -2.04 26.18 4.35
N GLN A 26 -3.06 25.35 4.52
CA GLN A 26 -3.83 24.81 3.41
C GLN A 26 -4.67 25.97 2.88
N SER A 27 -4.52 26.28 1.58
CA SER A 27 -5.39 27.29 0.99
C SER A 27 -6.84 26.83 1.17
N ASP A 28 -7.69 27.64 1.79
CA ASP A 28 -9.11 27.32 2.06
C ASP A 28 -9.85 26.85 0.80
N SER A 29 -9.35 27.22 -0.37
CA SER A 29 -9.91 26.86 -1.67
C SER A 29 -9.97 25.37 -1.97
N ILE A 30 -8.97 24.55 -1.55
CA ILE A 30 -8.96 23.09 -1.82
C ILE A 30 -9.85 22.31 -0.88
N ARG A 31 -10.27 22.88 0.23
CA ARG A 31 -11.21 22.31 1.21
C ARG A 31 -12.61 22.89 1.08
N SER A 32 -12.86 23.77 0.13
CA SER A 32 -14.21 24.28 -0.15
C SER A 32 -15.04 23.23 -0.89
N ARG A 33 -16.35 23.24 -0.62
CA ARG A 33 -17.33 22.39 -1.30
C ARG A 33 -17.41 22.74 -2.80
N LEU A 34 -17.52 21.72 -3.67
CA LEU A 34 -17.74 21.92 -5.09
C LEU A 34 -19.12 22.57 -5.33
N ALA A 35 -19.18 23.51 -6.28
CA ALA A 35 -20.42 24.19 -6.64
C ALA A 35 -21.47 23.22 -7.22
N ALA A 36 -21.03 22.25 -8.02
CA ALA A 36 -21.89 21.20 -8.58
C ALA A 36 -21.51 19.84 -8.02
N PRO A 37 -22.48 18.91 -7.82
CA PRO A 37 -22.20 17.56 -7.37
C PRO A 37 -21.42 16.77 -8.44
N VAL A 38 -20.47 15.93 -7.99
CA VAL A 38 -19.71 15.02 -8.86
C VAL A 38 -19.91 13.60 -8.37
N THR A 39 -20.29 12.68 -9.27
CA THR A 39 -20.36 11.26 -8.95
C THR A 39 -19.12 10.55 -9.44
N VAL A 40 -18.53 9.70 -8.57
CA VAL A 40 -17.30 8.96 -8.80
C VAL A 40 -17.52 7.49 -8.48
N LYS A 41 -17.24 6.60 -9.40
CA LYS A 41 -17.19 5.16 -9.11
C LYS A 41 -15.79 4.80 -8.62
N GLN A 42 -15.72 4.25 -7.42
CA GLN A 42 -14.48 3.80 -6.77
C GLN A 42 -14.37 2.29 -6.82
N GLY A 43 -13.31 1.77 -7.45
CA GLY A 43 -12.95 0.36 -7.34
C GLY A 43 -12.36 0.04 -5.96
N MET A 44 -12.78 -1.08 -5.37
CA MET A 44 -12.36 -1.49 -4.03
C MET A 44 -12.06 -2.99 -3.98
N LEU A 45 -11.04 -3.35 -3.18
CA LEU A 45 -10.67 -4.73 -2.86
C LEU A 45 -10.50 -4.88 -1.34
N ASN A 46 -10.78 -6.07 -0.83
CA ASN A 46 -10.72 -6.38 0.61
C ASN A 46 -9.29 -6.71 1.06
N VAL A 47 -8.41 -5.69 1.07
CA VAL A 47 -7.06 -5.80 1.64
C VAL A 47 -6.82 -4.68 2.66
N PRO A 48 -6.00 -4.91 3.72
CA PRO A 48 -5.89 -3.96 4.84
C PRO A 48 -5.36 -2.58 4.42
N ALA A 49 -4.40 -2.52 3.48
CA ALA A 49 -3.87 -1.23 3.01
C ALA A 49 -4.93 -0.34 2.36
N LEU A 50 -5.93 -0.95 1.69
CA LEU A 50 -7.03 -0.23 1.06
C LEU A 50 -8.20 0.02 2.01
N SER A 51 -8.24 -0.65 3.17
CA SER A 51 -9.40 -0.60 4.06
C SER A 51 -9.76 0.80 4.59
N PRO A 52 -8.85 1.78 4.75
CA PRO A 52 -9.25 3.16 5.06
C PRO A 52 -10.15 3.78 3.98
N LEU A 53 -10.03 3.35 2.72
CA LEU A 53 -10.84 3.84 1.60
C LEU A 53 -12.33 3.50 1.71
N TRP A 54 -12.73 2.59 2.62
CA TRP A 54 -14.13 2.38 2.97
C TRP A 54 -14.80 3.63 3.57
N LEU A 55 -14.01 4.54 4.16
CA LEU A 55 -14.48 5.81 4.70
C LEU A 55 -14.45 6.95 3.68
N LEU A 56 -13.85 6.73 2.51
CA LEU A 56 -13.72 7.79 1.51
C LEU A 56 -15.07 8.35 1.03
N PRO A 57 -16.16 7.58 0.86
CA PRO A 57 -17.47 8.12 0.50
C PRO A 57 -18.02 9.14 1.49
N GLU A 58 -17.88 8.86 2.79
CA GLU A 58 -18.34 9.78 3.84
C GLU A 58 -17.51 11.06 3.85
N GLU A 59 -16.20 10.94 3.72
CA GLU A 59 -15.27 12.08 3.72
C GLU A 59 -15.46 12.95 2.46
N ALA A 60 -15.58 12.33 1.29
CA ALA A 60 -15.76 13.02 0.01
C ALA A 60 -17.14 13.73 -0.10
N ALA A 61 -18.17 13.22 0.59
CA ALA A 61 -19.48 13.86 0.63
C ALA A 61 -19.44 15.29 1.20
N LYS A 62 -18.51 15.61 2.09
CA LYS A 62 -18.26 16.95 2.62
C LYS A 62 -17.94 17.96 1.50
N TYR A 63 -17.37 17.47 0.41
CA TYR A 63 -16.96 18.25 -0.77
C TYR A 63 -17.94 18.19 -1.93
N ASN A 64 -19.18 17.69 -1.71
CA ASN A 64 -20.18 17.50 -2.78
C ASN A 64 -19.78 16.43 -3.82
N ILE A 65 -19.05 15.39 -3.37
CA ILE A 65 -18.67 14.26 -4.19
C ILE A 65 -19.39 13.02 -3.66
N LYS A 66 -20.19 12.38 -4.53
CA LYS A 66 -20.81 11.09 -4.28
C LYS A 66 -19.90 10.00 -4.78
N ILE A 67 -19.56 9.03 -3.93
CA ILE A 67 -18.79 7.85 -4.33
C ILE A 67 -19.70 6.62 -4.35
N ASP A 68 -19.76 5.96 -5.49
CA ASP A 68 -20.38 4.65 -5.69
C ASP A 68 -19.27 3.59 -5.70
N MET A 69 -19.25 2.67 -4.71
CA MET A 69 -18.25 1.62 -4.62
C MET A 69 -18.55 0.45 -5.54
N VAL A 70 -17.52 -0.02 -6.24
CA VAL A 70 -17.54 -1.22 -7.08
C VAL A 70 -16.52 -2.22 -6.55
N MET A 71 -16.99 -3.38 -6.07
CA MET A 71 -16.14 -4.41 -5.50
C MET A 71 -15.48 -5.26 -6.57
N PHE A 72 -14.18 -5.50 -6.43
CA PHE A 72 -13.40 -6.39 -7.29
C PHE A 72 -12.76 -7.50 -6.47
N GLN A 73 -12.57 -8.67 -7.10
CA GLN A 73 -11.87 -9.80 -6.52
C GLN A 73 -10.37 -9.82 -6.87
N ARG A 74 -9.99 -9.17 -7.99
CA ARG A 74 -8.63 -9.12 -8.50
C ARG A 74 -8.24 -7.69 -8.88
N PHE A 75 -7.00 -7.32 -8.60
CA PHE A 75 -6.44 -6.03 -9.02
C PHE A 75 -6.44 -5.85 -10.54
N ALA A 76 -6.23 -6.93 -11.30
CA ALA A 76 -6.26 -6.88 -12.76
C ALA A 76 -7.63 -6.41 -13.31
N ASP A 77 -8.74 -6.82 -12.69
CA ASP A 77 -10.08 -6.41 -13.10
C ASP A 77 -10.33 -4.93 -12.78
N ALA A 78 -9.92 -4.47 -11.58
CA ALA A 78 -9.98 -3.06 -11.21
C ALA A 78 -9.11 -2.18 -12.13
N ARG A 79 -7.91 -2.66 -12.50
CA ARG A 79 -7.04 -2.00 -13.48
C ARG A 79 -7.72 -1.85 -14.84
N THR A 80 -8.34 -2.90 -15.35
CA THR A 80 -9.06 -2.87 -16.63
C THR A 80 -10.23 -1.90 -16.57
N ALA A 81 -11.04 -1.94 -15.51
CA ALA A 81 -12.16 -1.03 -15.32
C ALA A 81 -11.73 0.44 -15.17
N LEU A 82 -10.57 0.71 -14.54
CA LEU A 82 -10.01 2.06 -14.50
C LEU A 82 -9.49 2.50 -15.87
N ALA A 83 -8.87 1.61 -16.62
CA ALA A 83 -8.34 1.89 -17.95
C ALA A 83 -9.45 2.21 -18.97
N SER A 84 -10.59 1.49 -18.90
CA SER A 84 -11.77 1.75 -19.73
C SER A 84 -12.55 3.00 -19.32
N GLY A 85 -12.42 3.44 -18.05
CA GLY A 85 -13.21 4.54 -17.48
C GLY A 85 -14.52 4.08 -16.83
N ASP A 86 -14.76 2.77 -16.71
CA ASP A 86 -15.93 2.21 -16.01
C ASP A 86 -15.94 2.57 -14.53
N ILE A 87 -14.75 2.73 -13.94
CA ILE A 87 -14.51 3.39 -12.64
C ILE A 87 -13.57 4.57 -12.82
N GLN A 88 -13.63 5.54 -11.92
CA GLN A 88 -12.83 6.76 -12.01
C GLN A 88 -11.60 6.75 -11.12
N ILE A 89 -11.67 6.05 -9.99
CA ILE A 89 -10.58 5.96 -9.00
C ILE A 89 -10.53 4.55 -8.40
N THR A 90 -9.32 4.06 -8.14
CA THR A 90 -9.07 2.82 -7.39
C THR A 90 -7.66 2.83 -6.82
N ALA A 91 -7.33 1.84 -6.00
CA ALA A 91 -5.94 1.58 -5.63
C ALA A 91 -5.57 0.13 -6.00
N PHE A 92 -4.35 -0.04 -6.50
CA PHE A 92 -3.79 -1.33 -6.91
C PHE A 92 -2.26 -1.30 -6.78
N GLY A 93 -1.58 -2.42 -7.06
CA GLY A 93 -0.12 -2.50 -6.95
C GLY A 93 0.61 -1.53 -7.90
N PRO A 94 1.80 -1.03 -7.55
CA PRO A 94 2.55 -0.13 -8.42
C PRO A 94 2.89 -0.76 -9.77
N GLN A 95 3.04 -2.08 -9.84
CA GLN A 95 3.26 -2.83 -11.08
C GLN A 95 2.06 -2.79 -12.04
N ASP A 96 0.84 -2.53 -11.53
CA ASP A 96 -0.37 -2.55 -12.35
C ASP A 96 -0.37 -1.42 -13.41
N ILE A 97 0.17 -0.23 -13.08
CA ILE A 97 0.34 0.83 -14.07
C ILE A 97 1.39 0.40 -15.11
N SER A 98 2.51 -0.17 -14.69
CA SER A 98 3.55 -0.65 -15.61
C SER A 98 3.05 -1.74 -16.55
N LEU A 99 2.23 -2.68 -16.04
CA LEU A 99 1.58 -3.72 -16.84
C LEU A 99 0.63 -3.10 -17.88
N ALA A 100 -0.19 -2.14 -17.48
CA ALA A 100 -1.12 -1.46 -18.38
C ALA A 100 -0.38 -0.65 -19.46
N VAL A 101 0.66 0.10 -19.08
CA VAL A 101 1.49 0.88 -20.02
C VAL A 101 2.24 -0.04 -20.98
N GLY A 102 2.75 -1.17 -20.49
CA GLY A 102 3.34 -2.22 -21.34
C GLY A 102 2.38 -2.74 -22.41
N GLN A 103 1.08 -2.74 -22.13
CA GLN A 103 0.00 -3.09 -23.05
C GLN A 103 -0.53 -1.91 -23.87
N GLY A 104 0.08 -0.73 -23.76
CA GLY A 104 -0.27 0.47 -24.53
C GLY A 104 -1.34 1.37 -23.87
N ALA A 105 -1.78 1.09 -22.64
CA ALA A 105 -2.75 1.95 -21.96
C ALA A 105 -2.12 3.31 -21.59
N LYS A 106 -2.89 4.39 -21.81
CA LYS A 106 -2.48 5.78 -21.51
C LYS A 106 -3.35 6.44 -20.45
N SER A 107 -4.42 5.78 -20.05
CA SER A 107 -5.50 6.36 -19.26
C SER A 107 -5.32 6.27 -17.75
N LEU A 108 -4.29 5.59 -17.23
CA LEU A 108 -4.05 5.47 -15.79
C LEU A 108 -3.06 6.51 -15.30
N VAL A 109 -3.37 7.16 -14.17
CA VAL A 109 -2.48 8.11 -13.51
C VAL A 109 -2.43 7.82 -12.01
N GLY A 110 -1.26 7.51 -11.47
CA GLY A 110 -1.01 7.40 -10.04
C GLY A 110 -0.93 8.79 -9.41
N ILE A 111 -1.66 9.01 -8.30
CA ILE A 111 -1.81 10.33 -7.66
C ILE A 111 -1.40 10.36 -6.19
N ALA A 112 -1.28 9.20 -5.53
CA ALA A 112 -0.77 9.06 -4.17
C ALA A 112 -0.31 7.62 -3.92
N GLY A 113 0.64 7.40 -3.01
CA GLY A 113 0.92 6.11 -2.42
C GLY A 113 -0.19 5.68 -1.45
N VAL A 114 -0.28 4.38 -1.14
CA VAL A 114 -1.24 3.87 -0.16
C VAL A 114 -0.54 3.25 1.05
N GLY A 115 0.72 2.89 0.92
CA GLY A 115 1.51 2.40 2.05
C GLY A 115 2.34 1.16 1.73
N SER A 116 2.72 0.43 2.77
CA SER A 116 3.60 -0.75 2.70
C SER A 116 3.18 -1.82 3.70
N GLY A 117 3.79 -3.01 3.61
CA GLY A 117 3.70 -4.05 4.64
C GLY A 117 2.51 -5.00 4.54
N ASN A 118 1.77 -5.00 3.43
CA ASN A 118 0.62 -5.89 3.23
C ASN A 118 1.01 -7.31 2.75
N ASP A 119 2.22 -7.47 2.20
CA ASP A 119 2.74 -8.74 1.73
C ASP A 119 3.40 -9.51 2.87
N CYS A 120 3.36 -10.82 2.80
CA CYS A 120 3.93 -11.67 3.83
C CYS A 120 4.49 -12.99 3.27
N LEU A 121 5.49 -13.51 3.94
CA LEU A 121 5.89 -14.90 3.85
C LEU A 121 5.23 -15.66 5.00
N LEU A 122 4.72 -16.83 4.72
CA LEU A 122 4.02 -17.68 5.69
C LEU A 122 4.62 -19.08 5.67
N VAL A 123 5.03 -19.55 6.83
CA VAL A 123 5.41 -20.95 7.08
C VAL A 123 4.44 -21.60 8.08
N ARG A 124 4.49 -22.92 8.26
CA ARG A 124 3.71 -23.58 9.31
C ARG A 124 4.18 -23.16 10.70
N ALA A 125 3.29 -23.18 11.66
CA ALA A 125 3.63 -22.94 13.06
C ALA A 125 4.71 -23.94 13.53
N GLY A 126 5.71 -23.41 14.24
CA GLY A 126 6.87 -24.19 14.69
C GLY A 126 7.98 -24.36 13.65
N GLU A 127 7.78 -23.91 12.43
CA GLU A 127 8.80 -23.85 11.40
C GLU A 127 9.34 -22.44 11.23
N ASP A 128 10.58 -22.32 10.76
CA ASP A 128 11.22 -21.05 10.44
C ASP A 128 12.14 -21.20 9.23
N ILE A 129 12.26 -20.16 8.43
CA ILE A 129 13.28 -20.02 7.39
C ILE A 129 14.14 -18.83 7.79
N LYS A 130 15.34 -19.12 8.28
CA LYS A 130 16.26 -18.11 8.86
C LYS A 130 17.18 -17.49 7.83
N ASP A 131 17.47 -18.21 6.74
CA ASP A 131 18.42 -17.81 5.70
C ASP A 131 17.83 -18.05 4.31
N TRP A 132 18.00 -17.07 3.45
CA TRP A 132 17.65 -17.17 2.03
C TRP A 132 18.29 -18.36 1.32
N LYS A 133 19.52 -18.73 1.70
CA LYS A 133 20.27 -19.86 1.12
C LYS A 133 19.60 -21.23 1.33
N SER A 134 18.64 -21.32 2.25
CA SER A 134 17.89 -22.56 2.47
C SER A 134 16.70 -22.72 1.53
N LEU A 135 16.33 -21.69 0.74
CA LEU A 135 15.16 -21.72 -0.13
C LEU A 135 15.18 -22.76 -1.26
N PRO A 136 16.34 -23.12 -1.89
CA PRO A 136 16.36 -24.15 -2.95
C PRO A 136 15.78 -25.49 -2.54
N ASP A 137 15.82 -25.81 -1.24
CA ASP A 137 15.26 -27.07 -0.70
C ASP A 137 13.78 -26.99 -0.36
N LYS A 138 13.17 -25.81 -0.40
CA LYS A 138 11.79 -25.55 0.00
C LYS A 138 10.86 -25.48 -1.19
N ARG A 139 9.66 -26.06 -1.06
CA ARG A 139 8.55 -25.87 -2.00
C ARG A 139 7.87 -24.55 -1.66
N ILE A 140 7.89 -23.61 -2.59
CA ILE A 140 7.47 -22.24 -2.35
C ILE A 140 6.23 -21.94 -3.17
N GLY A 141 5.10 -21.70 -2.51
CA GLY A 141 3.83 -21.33 -3.14
C GLY A 141 3.83 -19.86 -3.53
N VAL A 142 3.64 -19.56 -4.82
CA VAL A 142 3.71 -18.21 -5.37
C VAL A 142 2.61 -18.00 -6.40
N GLY A 143 2.04 -16.80 -6.47
CA GLY A 143 1.16 -16.36 -7.57
C GLY A 143 1.92 -15.41 -8.49
N ALA A 144 2.35 -15.90 -9.63
CA ALA A 144 3.11 -15.11 -10.61
C ALA A 144 2.36 -13.82 -11.02
N GLY A 145 3.10 -12.72 -11.17
CA GLY A 145 2.56 -11.40 -11.56
C GLY A 145 1.94 -10.58 -10.43
N SER A 146 1.84 -11.12 -9.19
CA SER A 146 1.42 -10.35 -8.02
C SER A 146 2.54 -9.46 -7.48
N ILE A 147 2.20 -8.41 -6.71
CA ILE A 147 3.21 -7.58 -6.04
C ILE A 147 4.02 -8.41 -5.03
N SER A 148 3.39 -9.37 -4.33
CA SER A 148 4.07 -10.27 -3.40
C SER A 148 5.12 -11.13 -4.12
N TRP A 149 4.76 -11.68 -5.29
CA TRP A 149 5.72 -12.39 -6.15
C TRP A 149 6.88 -11.48 -6.58
N LEU A 150 6.57 -10.27 -7.04
CA LEU A 150 7.58 -9.32 -7.52
C LEU A 150 8.61 -9.00 -6.43
N LYS A 151 8.16 -8.68 -5.22
CA LYS A 151 9.04 -8.42 -4.07
C LYS A 151 9.87 -9.63 -3.70
N PHE A 152 9.23 -10.82 -3.69
CA PHE A 152 9.93 -12.07 -3.39
C PHE A 152 11.01 -12.39 -4.43
N ALA A 153 10.68 -12.31 -5.72
CA ALA A 153 11.63 -12.57 -6.80
C ALA A 153 12.82 -11.59 -6.77
N ALA A 154 12.57 -10.31 -6.51
CA ALA A 154 13.62 -9.31 -6.34
C ALA A 154 14.51 -9.62 -5.11
N ALA A 155 13.90 -9.94 -3.96
CA ALA A 155 14.63 -10.29 -2.75
C ALA A 155 15.49 -11.56 -2.93
N VAL A 156 14.99 -12.56 -3.66
CA VAL A 156 15.76 -13.76 -4.04
C VAL A 156 17.02 -13.38 -4.81
N GLN A 157 16.89 -12.54 -5.84
CA GLN A 157 18.04 -12.09 -6.64
C GLN A 157 19.01 -11.25 -5.81
N GLU A 158 18.53 -10.36 -4.95
CA GLU A 158 19.35 -9.53 -4.05
C GLU A 158 20.15 -10.35 -3.04
N ASN A 159 19.69 -11.56 -2.71
CA ASN A 159 20.40 -12.51 -1.86
C ASN A 159 21.25 -13.52 -2.62
N GLY A 160 21.53 -13.25 -3.91
CA GLY A 160 22.44 -14.05 -4.74
C GLY A 160 21.86 -15.38 -5.24
N LEU A 161 20.55 -15.56 -5.17
CA LEU A 161 19.86 -16.73 -5.67
C LEU A 161 19.21 -16.44 -7.03
N LYS A 162 18.97 -17.49 -7.81
CA LYS A 162 18.21 -17.39 -9.05
C LYS A 162 16.81 -17.94 -8.84
N TYR A 163 15.81 -17.14 -9.18
CA TYR A 163 14.40 -17.49 -8.98
C TYR A 163 14.02 -18.81 -9.69
N ASN A 164 14.55 -19.05 -10.87
CA ASN A 164 14.29 -20.27 -11.66
C ASN A 164 14.97 -21.54 -11.12
N GLU A 165 15.86 -21.41 -10.13
CA GLU A 165 16.48 -22.56 -9.43
C GLU A 165 15.68 -22.97 -8.18
N LEU A 166 14.64 -22.21 -7.80
CA LEU A 166 13.78 -22.52 -6.66
C LEU A 166 12.65 -23.50 -7.06
N LYS A 167 12.21 -24.29 -6.09
CA LYS A 167 11.04 -25.19 -6.25
C LYS A 167 9.74 -24.41 -6.12
N ILE A 168 9.38 -23.68 -7.17
CA ILE A 168 8.18 -22.85 -7.20
C ILE A 168 6.94 -23.69 -7.51
N VAL A 169 5.94 -23.58 -6.65
CA VAL A 169 4.59 -24.14 -6.83
C VAL A 169 3.67 -22.95 -7.18
N ASN A 170 3.16 -22.93 -8.39
CA ASN A 170 2.25 -21.86 -8.81
C ASN A 170 0.87 -22.08 -8.17
N ILE A 171 0.47 -21.18 -7.28
CA ILE A 171 -0.83 -21.19 -6.64
C ILE A 171 -1.77 -20.27 -7.40
N VAL A 172 -2.80 -20.86 -7.99
CA VAL A 172 -3.84 -20.14 -8.73
C VAL A 172 -5.04 -19.87 -7.83
N GLY A 173 -5.66 -18.71 -8.00
CA GLY A 173 -6.86 -18.30 -7.26
C GLY A 173 -6.57 -17.37 -6.09
N GLY A 174 -7.46 -17.40 -5.08
CA GLY A 174 -7.39 -16.52 -3.91
C GLY A 174 -6.43 -17.01 -2.83
N GLY A 175 -6.13 -16.14 -1.85
CA GLY A 175 -5.19 -16.44 -0.77
C GLY A 175 -5.55 -17.65 0.09
N SER A 176 -6.83 -18.04 0.14
CA SER A 176 -7.27 -19.25 0.83
C SER A 176 -6.63 -20.54 0.27
N ASN A 177 -6.26 -20.56 -1.02
CA ASN A 177 -5.58 -21.71 -1.62
C ASN A 177 -4.16 -21.87 -1.07
N TYR A 178 -3.47 -20.76 -0.79
CA TYR A 178 -2.17 -20.78 -0.14
C TYR A 178 -2.27 -21.38 1.27
N LEU A 179 -3.31 -20.99 2.02
CA LEU A 179 -3.54 -21.51 3.38
C LEU A 179 -3.76 -23.02 3.35
N LYS A 180 -4.59 -23.51 2.43
CA LYS A 180 -4.81 -24.96 2.25
C LYS A 180 -3.51 -25.70 1.91
N ALA A 181 -2.70 -25.14 0.99
CA ALA A 181 -1.44 -25.75 0.58
C ALA A 181 -0.40 -25.80 1.73
N VAL A 182 -0.35 -24.74 2.58
CA VAL A 182 0.49 -24.75 3.80
C VAL A 182 0.01 -25.78 4.80
N GLN A 183 -1.30 -25.83 5.11
CA GLN A 183 -1.88 -26.79 6.04
C GLN A 183 -1.73 -28.24 5.55
N GLY A 184 -1.97 -28.46 4.25
CA GLY A 184 -1.85 -29.77 3.60
C GLY A 184 -0.40 -30.24 3.39
N LYS A 185 0.59 -29.43 3.79
CA LYS A 185 2.02 -29.71 3.58
C LYS A 185 2.40 -29.89 2.10
N GLU A 186 1.64 -29.28 1.20
CA GLU A 186 1.93 -29.27 -0.24
C GLU A 186 3.07 -28.31 -0.55
N ILE A 187 3.15 -27.21 0.21
CA ILE A 187 4.23 -26.21 0.18
C ILE A 187 4.83 -26.02 1.58
N ASP A 188 6.08 -25.60 1.62
CA ASP A 188 6.82 -25.32 2.86
C ASP A 188 6.75 -23.84 3.24
N MET A 189 6.60 -22.96 2.26
CA MET A 189 6.41 -21.52 2.45
C MET A 189 5.41 -20.97 1.42
N ALA A 190 4.58 -20.04 1.82
CA ALA A 190 3.72 -19.25 0.93
C ALA A 190 4.23 -17.81 0.81
N VAL A 191 4.25 -17.29 -0.40
CA VAL A 191 4.42 -15.86 -0.72
C VAL A 191 3.03 -15.30 -0.98
N VAL A 192 2.44 -14.70 0.03
CA VAL A 192 1.02 -14.33 0.03
C VAL A 192 0.83 -12.91 0.60
N TRP A 193 -0.36 -12.50 0.88
CA TRP A 193 -0.70 -11.16 1.39
C TRP A 193 -1.72 -11.24 2.54
N GLN A 194 -1.86 -10.14 3.26
CA GLN A 194 -2.89 -10.00 4.28
C GLN A 194 -4.30 -9.92 3.64
N PRO A 195 -5.33 -10.49 4.31
CA PRO A 195 -5.37 -10.99 5.69
C PRO A 195 -4.98 -12.48 5.86
N PHE A 196 -4.52 -13.17 4.82
CA PHE A 196 -4.32 -14.62 4.84
C PHE A 196 -3.22 -15.08 5.79
N CYS A 197 -2.09 -14.33 5.88
CA CYS A 197 -1.09 -14.65 6.91
C CYS A 197 -1.66 -14.45 8.32
N ALA A 198 -2.35 -13.33 8.55
CA ALA A 198 -2.97 -13.06 9.84
C ALA A 198 -3.98 -14.15 10.23
N GLN A 199 -4.77 -14.64 9.27
CA GLN A 199 -5.69 -15.75 9.50
C GLN A 199 -4.94 -17.00 9.98
N ALA A 200 -3.88 -17.42 9.26
CA ALA A 200 -3.10 -18.59 9.62
C ALA A 200 -2.44 -18.47 11.01
N ILE A 201 -2.00 -17.27 11.37
CA ILE A 201 -1.35 -17.01 12.65
C ILE A 201 -2.38 -17.00 13.79
N VAL A 202 -3.51 -16.33 13.61
CA VAL A 202 -4.60 -16.29 14.60
C VAL A 202 -5.18 -17.69 14.83
N ASP A 203 -5.32 -18.49 13.77
CA ASP A 203 -5.79 -19.87 13.84
C ASP A 203 -4.70 -20.86 14.36
N GLY A 204 -3.49 -20.37 14.63
CA GLY A 204 -2.42 -21.12 15.30
C GLY A 204 -1.65 -22.12 14.44
N TYR A 205 -1.87 -22.16 13.11
CA TYR A 205 -1.15 -23.11 12.24
C TYR A 205 -0.07 -22.46 11.36
N GLY A 206 0.07 -21.13 11.39
CA GLY A 206 1.05 -20.37 10.61
C GLY A 206 1.99 -19.52 11.47
N ALA A 207 3.13 -19.15 10.89
CA ALA A 207 4.10 -18.23 11.47
C ALA A 207 4.76 -17.37 10.36
N TYR A 208 5.26 -16.18 10.71
CA TYR A 208 6.15 -15.42 9.83
C TYR A 208 7.56 -16.01 9.96
N PRO A 209 8.27 -16.29 8.84
CA PRO A 209 9.67 -16.69 8.90
C PRO A 209 10.56 -15.48 9.26
N THR A 210 11.82 -15.78 9.60
CA THR A 210 12.83 -14.75 9.90
C THR A 210 13.21 -13.93 8.66
N ILE A 211 13.25 -14.55 7.47
CA ILE A 211 13.50 -13.81 6.22
C ILE A 211 12.32 -12.89 5.87
N ASP A 212 12.62 -11.72 5.29
CA ASP A 212 11.61 -10.71 4.94
C ASP A 212 11.88 -10.12 3.54
N HIS A 213 10.93 -10.32 2.62
CA HIS A 213 11.00 -9.83 1.25
C HIS A 213 10.53 -8.37 1.08
N ASN A 214 9.90 -7.78 2.11
CA ASN A 214 9.46 -6.38 2.08
C ASN A 214 10.63 -5.37 2.14
N ARG A 215 11.86 -5.84 2.38
CA ARG A 215 13.08 -5.04 2.42
C ARG A 215 13.83 -4.98 1.10
N SER A 216 13.24 -5.47 0.01
CA SER A 216 13.86 -5.41 -1.32
C SER A 216 14.23 -3.98 -1.70
N LYS A 217 15.49 -3.77 -2.09
CA LYS A 217 16.01 -2.48 -2.57
C LYS A 217 15.56 -2.19 -4.00
N THR A 218 15.31 -3.24 -4.78
CA THR A 218 14.88 -3.14 -6.17
C THR A 218 13.43 -2.66 -6.26
N VAL A 219 12.54 -3.30 -5.51
CA VAL A 219 11.09 -3.02 -5.58
C VAL A 219 10.65 -2.00 -4.54
N GLY A 220 11.34 -1.93 -3.39
CA GLY A 220 10.95 -1.08 -2.28
C GLY A 220 9.73 -1.61 -1.51
N GLY A 221 9.24 -0.78 -0.59
CA GLY A 221 8.16 -1.14 0.33
C GLY A 221 6.74 -0.79 -0.15
N LEU A 222 6.60 -0.02 -1.24
CA LEU A 222 5.28 0.43 -1.71
C LEU A 222 4.40 -0.78 -2.04
N ILE A 223 3.17 -0.78 -1.50
CA ILE A 223 2.21 -1.87 -1.70
C ILE A 223 1.17 -1.52 -2.74
N SER A 224 0.66 -0.28 -2.69
CA SER A 224 -0.40 0.16 -3.59
C SER A 224 -0.26 1.64 -3.94
N VAL A 225 -0.81 1.98 -5.09
CA VAL A 225 -0.92 3.34 -5.63
C VAL A 225 -2.40 3.67 -5.77
N LEU A 226 -2.82 4.81 -5.23
CA LEU A 226 -4.10 5.42 -5.56
C LEU A 226 -4.00 5.98 -6.97
N ALA A 227 -4.83 5.48 -7.87
CA ALA A 227 -4.81 5.83 -9.29
C ALA A 227 -6.17 6.35 -9.75
N VAL A 228 -6.15 7.24 -10.72
CA VAL A 228 -7.31 7.87 -11.32
C VAL A 228 -7.30 7.66 -12.83
N ASN A 229 -8.49 7.59 -13.45
CA ASN A 229 -8.61 7.63 -14.90
C ASN A 229 -8.23 9.03 -15.43
N ARG A 230 -7.31 9.10 -16.40
CA ARG A 230 -6.78 10.37 -16.94
C ARG A 230 -7.87 11.27 -17.49
N GLY A 231 -8.79 10.72 -18.29
CA GLY A 231 -9.87 11.50 -18.89
C GLY A 231 -10.82 12.10 -17.85
N PHE A 232 -11.08 11.35 -16.77
CA PHE A 232 -11.83 11.89 -15.62
C PHE A 232 -11.03 12.99 -14.90
N MET A 233 -9.75 12.75 -14.63
CA MET A 233 -8.88 13.69 -13.95
C MET A 233 -8.80 15.04 -14.69
N GLU A 234 -8.60 15.00 -15.99
CA GLU A 234 -8.47 16.21 -16.82
C GLU A 234 -9.76 17.05 -16.84
N LYS A 235 -10.92 16.40 -16.86
CA LYS A 235 -12.24 17.07 -16.85
C LYS A 235 -12.68 17.53 -15.46
N ASN A 236 -12.17 16.93 -14.39
CA ASN A 236 -12.65 17.11 -13.02
C ASN A 236 -11.53 17.36 -12.01
N ARG A 237 -10.54 18.20 -12.38
CA ARG A 237 -9.34 18.44 -11.55
C ARG A 237 -9.67 18.87 -10.12
N ASP A 238 -10.70 19.70 -9.97
CA ASP A 238 -11.16 20.16 -8.67
C ASP A 238 -11.76 19.03 -7.81
N ALA A 239 -12.48 18.10 -8.42
CA ALA A 239 -12.97 16.93 -7.72
C ALA A 239 -11.84 15.99 -7.32
N VAL A 240 -10.85 15.76 -8.22
CA VAL A 240 -9.68 14.95 -7.90
C VAL A 240 -8.87 15.55 -6.76
N GLN A 241 -8.73 16.89 -6.72
CA GLN A 241 -8.06 17.58 -5.60
C GLN A 241 -8.76 17.28 -4.26
N ARG A 242 -10.11 17.34 -4.22
CA ARG A 242 -10.87 17.04 -2.98
C ARG A 242 -10.86 15.56 -2.64
N LEU A 243 -10.83 14.68 -3.64
CA LEU A 243 -10.63 13.25 -3.39
C LEU A 243 -9.28 12.96 -2.74
N VAL A 244 -8.20 13.64 -3.16
CA VAL A 244 -6.89 13.50 -2.52
C VAL A 244 -6.90 14.08 -1.09
N VAL A 245 -7.55 15.22 -0.87
CA VAL A 245 -7.75 15.77 0.49
C VAL A 245 -8.51 14.77 1.36
N SER A 246 -9.67 14.26 0.90
CA SER A 246 -10.45 13.26 1.61
C SER A 246 -9.66 11.99 1.90
N TYR A 247 -8.85 11.55 0.93
CA TYR A 247 -7.95 10.40 1.08
C TYR A 247 -6.93 10.62 2.22
N LEU A 248 -6.30 11.79 2.26
CA LEU A 248 -5.35 12.11 3.33
C LEU A 248 -6.02 12.17 4.71
N ASP A 249 -7.25 12.70 4.77
CA ASP A 249 -8.03 12.78 6.01
C ASP A 249 -8.39 11.36 6.52
N VAL A 250 -8.82 10.43 5.65
CA VAL A 250 -9.07 9.04 6.06
C VAL A 250 -7.80 8.28 6.44
N LEU A 251 -6.66 8.54 5.80
CA LEU A 251 -5.38 7.97 6.21
C LEU A 251 -4.96 8.48 7.60
N ALA A 252 -5.12 9.78 7.85
CA ALA A 252 -4.80 10.39 9.14
C ALA A 252 -5.67 9.80 10.25
N ALA A 253 -6.97 9.64 10.02
CA ALA A 253 -7.90 9.02 10.96
C ALA A 253 -7.53 7.56 11.28
N ALA A 254 -7.20 6.77 10.26
CA ALA A 254 -6.79 5.37 10.45
C ALA A 254 -5.47 5.25 11.23
N ARG A 255 -4.52 6.15 11.00
CA ARG A 255 -3.25 6.20 11.76
C ARG A 255 -3.46 6.61 13.23
N ALA A 256 -4.37 7.56 13.46
CA ALA A 256 -4.64 8.08 14.81
C ALA A 256 -5.34 7.03 15.68
N ASP A 257 -6.20 6.18 15.11
CA ASP A 257 -6.95 5.16 15.82
C ASP A 257 -6.91 3.81 15.08
N SER A 258 -5.84 3.06 15.31
CA SER A 258 -5.65 1.74 14.70
C SER A 258 -6.68 0.71 15.18
N LYS A 259 -7.26 0.86 16.37
CA LYS A 259 -8.32 -0.03 16.87
C LYS A 259 -9.61 0.17 16.07
N ARG A 260 -10.04 1.43 15.91
CA ARG A 260 -11.17 1.78 15.07
C ARG A 260 -10.96 1.34 13.62
N TRP A 261 -9.77 1.55 13.10
CA TRP A 261 -9.41 1.07 11.75
C TRP A 261 -9.57 -0.44 11.62
N ALA A 262 -9.05 -1.23 12.59
CA ALA A 262 -9.22 -2.68 12.60
C ALA A 262 -10.70 -3.09 12.66
N THR A 263 -11.52 -2.40 13.46
CA THR A 263 -12.96 -2.67 13.57
C THR A 263 -13.67 -2.44 12.24
N ILE A 264 -13.43 -1.30 11.59
CA ILE A 264 -14.00 -0.99 10.27
C ILE A 264 -13.56 -2.04 9.23
N TYR A 265 -12.28 -2.42 9.25
CA TYR A 265 -11.78 -3.45 8.34
C TYR A 265 -12.44 -4.81 8.60
N ALA A 266 -12.56 -5.23 9.85
CA ALA A 266 -13.23 -6.48 10.22
C ALA A 266 -14.68 -6.51 9.72
N GLU A 267 -15.46 -5.46 10.00
CA GLU A 267 -16.84 -5.35 9.59
C GLU A 267 -17.03 -5.38 8.06
N LYS A 268 -16.27 -4.54 7.35
CA LYS A 268 -16.39 -4.38 5.89
C LYS A 268 -15.86 -5.56 5.10
N ALA A 269 -14.84 -6.25 5.60
CA ALA A 269 -14.25 -7.42 4.97
C ALA A 269 -14.87 -8.75 5.46
N GLY A 270 -15.74 -8.72 6.47
CA GLY A 270 -16.33 -9.93 7.06
C GLY A 270 -15.29 -10.81 7.78
N LEU A 271 -14.32 -10.18 8.45
CA LEU A 271 -13.22 -10.88 9.11
C LEU A 271 -13.43 -10.94 10.64
N PRO A 272 -12.92 -11.99 11.33
CA PRO A 272 -12.78 -11.96 12.76
C PRO A 272 -11.91 -10.78 13.21
N GLN A 273 -12.30 -10.10 14.30
CA GLN A 273 -11.58 -8.94 14.83
C GLN A 273 -10.07 -9.21 15.07
N PRO A 274 -9.64 -10.36 15.65
CA PRO A 274 -8.21 -10.65 15.81
C PRO A 274 -7.45 -10.73 14.48
N VAL A 275 -8.07 -11.26 13.43
CA VAL A 275 -7.46 -11.35 12.09
C VAL A 275 -7.28 -9.95 11.50
N ALA A 276 -8.28 -9.08 11.61
CA ALA A 276 -8.18 -7.70 11.15
C ALA A 276 -7.08 -6.94 11.92
N GLN A 277 -7.01 -7.09 13.24
CA GLN A 277 -5.96 -6.47 14.07
C GLN A 277 -4.56 -6.93 13.66
N GLU A 278 -4.35 -8.24 13.51
CA GLU A 278 -3.06 -8.77 13.09
C GLU A 278 -2.69 -8.31 11.68
N SER A 279 -3.67 -8.27 10.75
CA SER A 279 -3.44 -7.81 9.38
C SER A 279 -2.95 -6.35 9.31
N ILE A 280 -3.57 -5.45 10.07
CA ILE A 280 -3.18 -4.03 10.05
C ILE A 280 -1.88 -3.78 10.82
N ARG A 281 -1.48 -4.66 11.75
CA ARG A 281 -0.24 -4.52 12.52
C ARG A 281 0.99 -4.42 11.63
N THR A 282 0.99 -5.13 10.51
CA THR A 282 2.07 -5.13 9.53
C THR A 282 1.89 -4.06 8.45
N THR A 283 0.73 -3.41 8.37
CA THR A 283 0.41 -2.42 7.34
C THR A 283 0.81 -1.02 7.79
N ARG A 284 1.54 -0.31 6.95
CA ARG A 284 1.92 1.09 7.15
C ARG A 284 1.28 1.94 6.06
N LEU A 285 0.44 2.88 6.45
CA LEU A 285 -0.21 3.81 5.52
C LEU A 285 0.73 4.98 5.23
N ASP A 286 1.00 5.26 3.95
CA ASP A 286 1.87 6.36 3.54
C ASP A 286 1.46 6.86 2.15
N PRO A 287 1.17 8.17 1.97
CA PRO A 287 0.81 8.73 0.68
C PRO A 287 2.02 8.97 -0.26
N VAL A 288 3.24 8.75 0.19
CA VAL A 288 4.45 8.94 -0.62
C VAL A 288 4.45 8.01 -1.85
N LEU A 289 4.82 8.57 -3.00
CA LEU A 289 4.95 7.89 -4.29
C LEU A 289 6.42 7.78 -4.71
N PRO A 290 7.15 6.71 -4.37
CA PRO A 290 8.58 6.57 -4.69
C PRO A 290 8.79 6.24 -6.17
N LEU A 291 8.92 7.27 -7.03
CA LEU A 291 8.96 7.13 -8.49
C LEU A 291 10.14 6.31 -8.99
N GLU A 292 11.32 6.46 -8.39
CA GLU A 292 12.48 5.68 -8.79
C GLU A 292 12.32 4.19 -8.46
N SER A 293 11.64 3.86 -7.35
CA SER A 293 11.24 2.46 -7.06
C SER A 293 10.26 1.94 -8.11
N ILE A 294 9.30 2.75 -8.54
CA ILE A 294 8.34 2.39 -9.59
C ILE A 294 9.04 2.17 -10.95
N LYS A 295 10.04 2.98 -11.29
CA LYS A 295 10.87 2.75 -12.50
C LYS A 295 11.64 1.44 -12.41
N ARG A 296 12.24 1.13 -11.24
CA ARG A 296 12.91 -0.16 -11.03
C ARG A 296 11.94 -1.34 -11.14
N ILE A 297 10.71 -1.21 -10.63
CA ILE A 297 9.64 -2.20 -10.83
C ILE A 297 9.37 -2.41 -12.31
N SER A 298 9.19 -1.33 -13.08
CA SER A 298 8.92 -1.41 -14.53
C SER A 298 10.03 -2.14 -15.27
N LYS A 299 11.28 -1.78 -14.97
CA LYS A 299 12.44 -2.46 -15.54
C LYS A 299 12.50 -3.93 -15.14
N PHE A 300 12.30 -4.26 -13.86
CA PHE A 300 12.30 -5.64 -13.37
C PHE A 300 11.24 -6.50 -14.09
N LEU A 301 10.06 -5.96 -14.33
CA LEU A 301 9.00 -6.66 -15.08
C LEU A 301 9.43 -6.99 -16.51
N SER A 302 10.13 -6.07 -17.18
CA SER A 302 10.67 -6.29 -18.53
C SER A 302 11.81 -7.30 -18.52
N ASP A 303 12.78 -7.13 -17.61
CA ASP A 303 13.95 -8.00 -17.50
C ASP A 303 13.55 -9.47 -17.20
N ASN A 304 12.42 -9.69 -16.54
CA ASN A 304 11.88 -11.01 -16.23
C ASN A 304 10.76 -11.47 -17.20
N GLY A 305 10.59 -10.78 -18.34
CA GLY A 305 9.66 -11.18 -19.40
C GLY A 305 8.17 -11.08 -19.06
N VAL A 306 7.81 -10.35 -18.00
CA VAL A 306 6.41 -10.14 -17.58
C VAL A 306 5.71 -9.12 -18.50
N ILE A 307 6.46 -8.14 -18.97
CA ILE A 307 6.07 -7.22 -20.04
C ILE A 307 7.06 -7.32 -21.20
N THR A 308 6.57 -7.14 -22.42
CA THR A 308 7.35 -7.35 -23.65
C THR A 308 8.29 -6.19 -24.00
N ARG A 309 8.12 -5.04 -23.34
CA ARG A 309 8.97 -3.85 -23.54
C ARG A 309 9.27 -3.15 -22.21
N ASP A 310 10.43 -2.56 -22.10
CA ASP A 310 10.80 -1.74 -20.94
C ASP A 310 10.02 -0.39 -21.01
N VAL A 311 9.22 -0.14 -19.99
CA VAL A 311 8.44 1.10 -19.86
C VAL A 311 9.01 2.04 -18.79
N SER A 312 10.15 1.72 -18.19
CA SER A 312 10.75 2.49 -17.10
C SER A 312 11.06 3.95 -17.47
N GLY A 313 11.40 4.20 -18.74
CA GLY A 313 11.67 5.55 -19.23
C GLY A 313 10.41 6.42 -19.40
N GLU A 314 9.26 5.82 -19.70
CA GLU A 314 8.02 6.55 -19.95
C GLU A 314 7.05 6.54 -18.76
N ILE A 315 7.26 5.66 -17.77
CA ILE A 315 6.33 5.44 -16.66
C ILE A 315 6.05 6.73 -15.86
N SER A 316 7.01 7.66 -15.81
CA SER A 316 6.88 8.95 -15.11
C SER A 316 5.68 9.77 -15.59
N ALA A 317 5.31 9.68 -16.88
CA ALA A 317 4.14 10.37 -17.46
C ALA A 317 2.79 9.84 -16.93
N HIS A 318 2.83 8.73 -16.20
CA HIS A 318 1.68 8.09 -15.58
C HIS A 318 1.57 8.35 -14.08
N TYR A 319 2.31 9.33 -13.57
CA TYR A 319 2.27 9.76 -12.16
C TYR A 319 2.23 11.27 -12.08
N THR A 320 1.54 11.81 -11.07
CA THR A 320 1.54 13.25 -10.77
C THR A 320 1.55 13.48 -9.27
N TYR A 321 2.32 14.45 -8.86
CA TYR A 321 2.42 14.91 -7.46
C TYR A 321 1.57 16.14 -7.20
N GLU A 322 0.98 16.74 -8.24
CA GLU A 322 0.30 18.04 -8.15
C GLU A 322 -0.75 18.10 -7.06
N PHE A 323 -1.67 17.12 -7.05
CA PHE A 323 -2.77 17.10 -6.08
C PHE A 323 -2.27 16.88 -4.66
N LEU A 324 -1.31 15.97 -4.53
CA LEU A 324 -0.72 15.63 -3.24
C LEU A 324 0.11 16.80 -2.70
N SER A 325 0.90 17.48 -3.55
CA SER A 325 1.67 18.68 -3.19
C SER A 325 0.76 19.82 -2.73
N LYS A 326 -0.33 20.09 -3.46
CA LYS A 326 -1.32 21.09 -3.07
C LYS A 326 -2.02 20.75 -1.75
N ALA A 327 -2.30 19.47 -1.51
CA ALA A 327 -2.99 19.04 -0.30
C ALA A 327 -2.09 19.01 0.94
N THR A 328 -0.78 18.80 0.78
CA THR A 328 0.18 18.66 1.89
C THR A 328 1.10 19.87 2.08
N GLY A 329 1.22 20.74 1.08
CA GLY A 329 2.22 21.81 1.06
C GLY A 329 3.65 21.34 0.83
N LYS A 330 3.86 20.03 0.54
CA LYS A 330 5.17 19.43 0.32
C LYS A 330 5.57 19.48 -1.15
N SER A 331 6.87 19.53 -1.42
CA SER A 331 7.42 19.39 -2.76
C SER A 331 7.24 17.96 -3.32
N ALA A 332 7.33 17.81 -4.62
CA ALA A 332 7.30 16.49 -5.25
C ALA A 332 8.46 15.58 -4.78
N GLU A 333 9.63 16.16 -4.51
CA GLU A 333 10.79 15.45 -3.97
C GLU A 333 10.50 14.86 -2.59
N GLU A 334 9.89 15.63 -1.68
CA GLU A 334 9.47 15.15 -0.36
C GLU A 334 8.38 14.10 -0.43
N LEU A 335 7.62 14.09 -1.52
CA LEU A 335 6.55 13.13 -1.79
C LEU A 335 7.01 11.91 -2.60
N GLY A 336 8.32 11.80 -2.89
CA GLY A 336 8.93 10.58 -3.44
C GLY A 336 9.40 10.66 -4.88
N LEU A 337 9.42 11.83 -5.52
CA LEU A 337 9.84 11.98 -6.92
C LEU A 337 11.24 11.41 -7.19
N LYS A 338 12.13 11.48 -6.20
CA LYS A 338 13.53 11.01 -6.28
C LYS A 338 13.83 9.77 -5.40
N GLN A 339 12.80 9.03 -4.97
CA GLN A 339 12.94 7.86 -4.10
C GLN A 339 12.74 6.52 -4.83
#